data_1732f2082b5c9c5060a13ea2d1449366
#
_entry.id   1732f2082b5c9c5060a13ea2d1449366
#
_cell.length_a   1.000
_cell.length_b   1.000
_cell.length_c   1.000
_cell.angle_alpha   90.00
_cell.angle_beta   90.00
_cell.angle_gamma   90.00
#
_symmetry.space_group_name_H-M   'P 1'
#
loop_
_entity.id
_entity.type
_entity.pdbx_description
1 polymer ?
#
loop_
_entity_poly.entity_id
_entity_poly.type
_entity_poly.pdbx_seq_one_letter_code
_entity_poly.pdbx_strand_id
1 'polypeptide(L)'
;MNIQKITAIAVGVAALLLSTACTQEQQNKISRSIQNWTGTNGVLEVYAGDKVARRFLKIDKISTALGTDDGKPRAYRFGYGVLDENLNMLADPGEKKVYFEISDYTNAVFFENPR
;
A
#
# COMPACT_ATOMS: atom_id res chain seq x y z
N MET A 1 39.31 -36.59 0.30
CA MET A 1 38.66 -36.90 1.54
C MET A 1 37.63 -35.86 1.95
N ASN A 2 37.99 -34.64 2.18
CA ASN A 2 37.09 -33.65 2.74
C ASN A 2 36.43 -32.75 1.69
N ILE A 3 36.73 -32.95 0.42
CA ILE A 3 36.19 -32.15 -0.70
C ILE A 3 34.67 -32.34 -0.81
N GLN A 4 34.16 -33.57 -0.62
CA GLN A 4 32.73 -33.84 -0.67
C GLN A 4 31.96 -33.17 0.48
N LYS A 5 32.53 -33.10 1.68
CA LYS A 5 31.93 -32.41 2.82
C LYS A 5 31.89 -30.93 2.64
N ILE A 6 32.93 -30.32 2.07
CA ILE A 6 33.02 -28.90 1.77
C ILE A 6 31.97 -28.51 0.70
N THR A 7 31.81 -29.34 -0.33
CA THR A 7 30.82 -29.12 -1.39
C THR A 7 29.39 -29.16 -0.84
N ALA A 8 29.08 -30.11 0.05
CA ALA A 8 27.77 -30.21 0.69
C ALA A 8 27.42 -28.96 1.52
N ILE A 9 28.37 -28.43 2.26
CA ILE A 9 28.18 -27.20 3.05
C ILE A 9 27.94 -26.00 2.14
N ALA A 10 28.67 -25.85 1.05
CA ALA A 10 28.49 -24.75 0.09
C ALA A 10 27.09 -24.77 -0.55
N VAL A 11 26.60 -25.93 -0.92
CA VAL A 11 25.23 -26.09 -1.48
C VAL A 11 24.18 -25.74 -0.45
N GLY A 12 24.36 -26.11 0.82
CA GLY A 12 23.43 -25.78 1.89
C GLY A 12 23.31 -24.27 2.15
N VAL A 13 24.44 -23.55 2.12
CA VAL A 13 24.45 -22.09 2.29
C VAL A 13 23.74 -21.41 1.12
N ALA A 14 23.97 -21.83 -0.11
CA ALA A 14 23.31 -21.26 -1.28
C ALA A 14 21.79 -21.47 -1.22
N ALA A 15 21.31 -22.64 -0.79
CA ALA A 15 19.88 -22.92 -0.64
C ALA A 15 19.22 -22.01 0.41
N LEU A 16 19.90 -21.73 1.54
CA LEU A 16 19.38 -20.83 2.57
C LEU A 16 19.27 -19.41 2.06
N LEU A 17 20.20 -18.90 1.28
CA LEU A 17 20.12 -17.56 0.69
C LEU A 17 18.97 -17.44 -0.28
N LEU A 18 18.70 -18.43 -1.11
CA LEU A 18 17.56 -18.46 -2.02
C LEU A 18 16.23 -18.46 -1.28
N SER A 19 16.13 -19.21 -0.20
CA SER A 19 14.93 -19.24 0.64
C SER A 19 14.62 -17.88 1.27
N THR A 20 15.64 -17.16 1.72
CA THR A 20 15.48 -15.81 2.28
C THR A 20 14.95 -14.83 1.23
N ALA A 21 15.45 -14.87 0.00
CA ALA A 21 14.97 -14.00 -1.07
C ALA A 21 13.50 -14.28 -1.40
N CYS A 22 13.08 -15.54 -1.48
CA CYS A 22 11.69 -15.91 -1.72
C CYS A 22 10.77 -15.42 -0.59
N THR A 23 11.23 -15.48 0.66
CA THR A 23 10.47 -15.00 1.83
C THR A 23 10.23 -13.49 1.74
N GLN A 24 11.22 -12.71 1.32
CA GLN A 24 11.07 -11.27 1.16
C GLN A 24 10.05 -10.92 0.06
N GLU A 25 10.06 -11.63 -1.06
CA GLU A 25 9.06 -11.45 -2.10
C GLU A 25 7.66 -11.75 -1.60
N GLN A 26 7.48 -12.80 -0.83
CA GLN A 26 6.19 -13.15 -0.25
C GLN A 26 5.71 -12.07 0.72
N GLN A 27 6.60 -11.54 1.55
CA GLN A 27 6.27 -10.45 2.47
C GLN A 27 5.85 -9.19 1.71
N ASN A 28 6.51 -8.84 0.63
CA ASN A 28 6.13 -7.70 -0.22
C ASN A 28 4.74 -7.90 -0.84
N LYS A 29 4.42 -9.11 -1.30
CA LYS A 29 3.10 -9.43 -1.83
C LYS A 29 2.02 -9.33 -0.76
N ILE A 30 2.29 -9.83 0.45
CA ILE A 30 1.38 -9.74 1.59
C ILE A 30 1.15 -8.28 1.96
N SER A 31 2.20 -7.46 2.02
CA SER A 31 2.09 -6.03 2.29
C SER A 31 1.21 -5.31 1.28
N ARG A 32 1.34 -5.64 0.00
CA ARG A 32 0.48 -5.08 -1.05
C ARG A 32 -0.97 -5.52 -0.90
N SER A 33 -1.22 -6.76 -0.48
CA SER A 33 -2.59 -7.25 -0.22
C SER A 33 -3.23 -6.53 0.97
N ILE A 34 -2.44 -6.24 2.00
CA ILE A 34 -2.89 -5.50 3.19
C ILE A 34 -3.22 -4.04 2.84
N GLN A 35 -2.76 -3.51 1.71
CA GLN A 35 -3.12 -2.18 1.24
C GLN A 35 -4.59 -2.03 0.87
N ASN A 36 -5.32 -3.11 0.65
CA ASN A 36 -6.77 -3.08 0.68
C ASN A 36 -7.21 -2.92 2.14
N TRP A 37 -7.96 -1.87 2.40
CA TRP A 37 -8.29 -1.51 3.76
C TRP A 37 -9.79 -1.26 3.91
N THR A 38 -10.33 -1.66 5.04
CA THR A 38 -11.71 -1.40 5.42
C THR A 38 -11.74 -0.94 6.88
N GLY A 39 -12.45 0.14 7.14
CA GLY A 39 -12.55 0.72 8.47
C GLY A 39 -13.54 1.87 8.48
N THR A 40 -13.38 2.82 9.38
CA THR A 40 -14.33 3.93 9.52
C THR A 40 -13.72 5.31 9.37
N ASN A 41 -12.41 5.44 9.53
CA ASN A 41 -11.80 6.76 9.66
C ASN A 41 -10.40 6.80 9.04
N GLY A 42 -10.28 6.33 7.80
CA GLY A 42 -9.03 6.39 7.06
C GLY A 42 -8.73 7.79 6.56
N VAL A 43 -7.44 8.10 6.50
CA VAL A 43 -6.91 9.36 5.96
C VAL A 43 -5.90 9.03 4.89
N LEU A 44 -6.06 9.64 3.72
CA LEU A 44 -5.10 9.56 2.64
C LEU A 44 -4.52 10.95 2.38
N GLU A 45 -3.21 11.07 2.53
CA GLU A 45 -2.50 12.32 2.24
C GLU A 45 -1.64 12.14 1.01
N VAL A 46 -1.84 13.00 0.02
CA VAL A 46 -1.07 13.03 -1.23
C VAL A 46 -0.12 14.21 -1.18
N TYR A 47 1.16 13.96 -1.42
CA TYR A 47 2.22 14.94 -1.28
C TYR A 47 2.69 15.46 -2.64
N ALA A 48 2.94 16.75 -2.69
CA ALA A 48 3.69 17.40 -3.76
C ALA A 48 5.02 17.85 -3.15
N GLY A 49 6.08 17.05 -3.36
CA GLY A 49 7.33 17.24 -2.65
C GLY A 49 7.18 16.92 -1.16
N ASP A 50 7.45 17.90 -0.30
CA ASP A 50 7.35 17.78 1.15
C ASP A 50 6.03 18.33 1.72
N LYS A 51 5.11 18.78 0.86
CA LYS A 51 3.86 19.40 1.28
C LYS A 51 2.66 18.53 0.92
N VAL A 52 1.66 18.51 1.79
CA VAL A 52 0.38 17.88 1.51
C VAL A 52 -0.36 18.68 0.45
N ALA A 53 -0.59 18.08 -0.70
CA ALA A 53 -1.34 18.71 -1.80
C ALA A 53 -2.83 18.43 -1.69
N ARG A 54 -3.20 17.22 -1.25
CA ARG A 54 -4.60 16.80 -1.08
C ARG A 54 -4.69 15.88 0.13
N ARG A 55 -5.81 15.98 0.84
CA ARG A 55 -6.11 15.08 1.95
C ARG A 55 -7.56 14.63 1.84
N PHE A 56 -7.76 13.32 2.00
CA PHE A 56 -9.10 12.72 2.03
C PHE A 56 -9.33 12.12 3.41
N LEU A 57 -10.48 12.44 4.01
CA LEU A 57 -10.86 12.04 5.35
C LEU A 57 -12.04 11.07 5.31
N LYS A 58 -12.30 10.41 6.44
CA LYS A 58 -13.48 9.54 6.59
C LYS A 58 -13.54 8.43 5.54
N ILE A 59 -12.38 7.93 5.13
CA ILE A 59 -12.31 6.82 4.19
C ILE A 59 -12.71 5.55 4.93
N ASP A 60 -13.67 4.82 4.38
CA ASP A 60 -14.13 3.55 4.93
C ASP A 60 -13.54 2.34 4.20
N LYS A 61 -13.09 2.54 2.96
CA LYS A 61 -12.54 1.45 2.16
C LYS A 61 -11.59 1.99 1.09
N ILE A 62 -10.45 1.33 0.95
CA ILE A 62 -9.55 1.48 -0.20
C ILE A 62 -9.38 0.11 -0.84
N SER A 63 -9.54 0.06 -2.14
CA SER A 63 -9.46 -1.18 -2.91
C SER A 63 -8.46 -1.07 -4.04
N THR A 64 -7.74 -2.14 -4.30
CA THR A 64 -6.90 -2.27 -5.49
C THR A 64 -7.81 -2.44 -6.71
N ALA A 65 -7.56 -1.68 -7.77
CA ALA A 65 -8.28 -1.82 -9.02
C ALA A 65 -7.92 -3.11 -9.73
N LEU A 66 -8.93 -3.76 -10.32
CA LEU A 66 -8.74 -4.97 -11.11
C LEU A 66 -9.05 -4.67 -12.57
N GLY A 67 -8.30 -5.30 -13.47
CA GLY A 67 -8.57 -5.21 -14.90
C GLY A 67 -9.92 -5.80 -15.24
N THR A 68 -10.64 -5.17 -16.16
CA THR A 68 -11.97 -5.63 -16.59
C THR A 68 -11.89 -6.88 -17.46
N ASP A 69 -10.76 -7.08 -18.17
CA ASP A 69 -10.59 -8.19 -19.10
C ASP A 69 -9.98 -9.42 -18.45
N ASP A 70 -9.01 -9.23 -17.53
CA ASP A 70 -8.22 -10.31 -16.95
C ASP A 70 -8.38 -10.49 -15.46
N GLY A 71 -9.07 -9.56 -14.76
CA GLY A 71 -9.25 -9.58 -13.31
C GLY A 71 -7.96 -9.41 -12.51
N LYS A 72 -6.85 -9.05 -13.16
CA LYS A 72 -5.57 -8.89 -12.49
C LYS A 72 -5.44 -7.53 -11.83
N PRO A 73 -4.68 -7.42 -10.70
CA PRO A 73 -4.47 -6.14 -10.04
C PRO A 73 -3.80 -5.12 -10.96
N ARG A 74 -4.30 -3.90 -10.92
CA ARG A 74 -3.70 -2.74 -11.58
C ARG A 74 -2.88 -1.94 -10.59
N ALA A 75 -2.01 -1.07 -11.10
CA ALA A 75 -1.12 -0.27 -10.28
C ALA A 75 -1.80 1.00 -9.76
N TYR A 76 -3.07 0.92 -9.40
CA TYR A 76 -3.77 2.01 -8.74
C TYR A 76 -4.85 1.48 -7.81
N ARG A 77 -5.26 2.34 -6.89
CA ARG A 77 -6.30 2.06 -5.90
C ARG A 77 -7.38 3.13 -5.98
N PHE A 78 -8.55 2.81 -5.46
CA PHE A 78 -9.68 3.73 -5.48
C PHE A 78 -10.48 3.64 -4.19
N GLY A 79 -11.25 4.69 -3.96
CA GLY A 79 -12.13 4.77 -2.81
C GLY A 79 -12.92 6.07 -2.80
N TYR A 80 -13.57 6.31 -1.68
CA TYR A 80 -14.31 7.53 -1.41
C TYR A 80 -13.81 8.14 -0.12
N GLY A 81 -13.70 9.45 -0.09
CA GLY A 81 -13.31 10.17 1.12
C GLY A 81 -13.79 11.61 1.06
N VAL A 82 -13.86 12.24 2.21
CA VAL A 82 -14.20 13.67 2.30
C VAL A 82 -12.95 14.47 1.94
N LEU A 83 -13.05 15.32 0.91
CA LEU A 83 -11.94 16.17 0.50
C LEU A 83 -11.75 17.28 1.54
N ASP A 84 -10.60 17.27 2.19
CA ASP A 84 -10.21 18.27 3.20
C ASP A 84 -9.60 19.49 2.49
N GLU A 85 -10.46 20.39 2.05
CA GLU A 85 -10.07 21.52 1.19
C GLU A 85 -9.14 22.51 1.90
N ASN A 86 -9.33 22.71 3.20
CA ASN A 86 -8.51 23.64 3.98
C ASN A 86 -7.37 22.98 4.74
N LEU A 87 -7.21 21.66 4.58
CA LEU A 87 -6.13 20.86 5.18
C LEU A 87 -6.05 21.00 6.71
N ASN A 88 -7.21 21.03 7.39
CA ASN A 88 -7.28 21.17 8.85
C ASN A 88 -7.49 19.83 9.58
N MET A 89 -7.52 18.69 8.89
CA MET A 89 -7.77 17.36 9.44
C MET A 89 -9.20 17.14 9.96
N LEU A 90 -10.12 18.02 9.67
CA LEU A 90 -11.51 17.94 10.10
C LEU A 90 -12.41 17.89 8.87
N ALA A 91 -13.45 17.04 8.93
CA ALA A 91 -14.50 17.03 7.92
C ALA A 91 -15.47 18.17 8.21
N ASP A 92 -15.20 19.35 7.68
CA ASP A 92 -15.97 20.54 7.94
C ASP A 92 -17.32 20.52 7.20
N PRO A 93 -18.34 21.26 7.70
CA PRO A 93 -19.58 21.43 6.94
C PRO A 93 -19.29 22.06 5.57
N GLY A 94 -19.89 21.48 4.53
CA GLY A 94 -19.66 21.92 3.14
C GLY A 94 -18.59 21.17 2.40
N GLU A 95 -17.71 20.46 3.07
CA GLU A 95 -16.77 19.55 2.42
C GLU A 95 -17.51 18.29 1.98
N LYS A 96 -17.19 17.81 0.78
CA LYS A 96 -17.96 16.73 0.16
C LYS A 96 -17.18 15.42 0.12
N LYS A 97 -17.92 14.32 0.22
CA LYS A 97 -17.39 13.00 -0.06
C LYS A 97 -17.22 12.85 -1.57
N VAL A 98 -16.01 12.51 -2.00
CA VAL A 98 -15.65 12.40 -3.41
C VAL A 98 -15.04 11.05 -3.69
N TYR A 99 -15.20 10.58 -4.92
CA TYR A 99 -14.48 9.43 -5.44
C TYR A 99 -13.04 9.84 -5.77
N PHE A 100 -12.08 8.98 -5.47
CA PHE A 100 -10.69 9.21 -5.87
C PHE A 100 -10.07 7.95 -6.44
N GLU A 101 -9.12 8.14 -7.34
CA GLU A 101 -8.19 7.11 -7.80
C GLU A 101 -6.78 7.59 -7.52
N ILE A 102 -5.91 6.69 -7.10
CA ILE A 102 -4.52 7.03 -6.79
C ILE A 102 -3.59 5.95 -7.30
N SER A 103 -2.57 6.36 -8.05
CA SER A 103 -1.53 5.45 -8.53
C SER A 103 -0.71 4.92 -7.34
N ASP A 104 -0.31 3.65 -7.41
CA ASP A 104 0.60 3.04 -6.44
C ASP A 104 1.97 3.72 -6.39
N TYR A 105 2.31 4.50 -7.41
CA TYR A 105 3.57 5.24 -7.50
C TYR A 105 3.47 6.68 -7.00
N THR A 106 2.30 7.11 -6.60
CA THR A 106 2.10 8.46 -6.04
C THR A 106 2.73 8.55 -4.66
N ASN A 107 3.38 9.68 -4.38
CA ASN A 107 3.92 9.94 -3.05
C ASN A 107 2.76 10.27 -2.11
N ALA A 108 2.36 9.28 -1.32
CA ALA A 108 1.18 9.38 -0.47
C ALA A 108 1.38 8.55 0.80
N VAL A 109 0.69 8.95 1.86
CA VAL A 109 0.62 8.21 3.11
C VAL A 109 -0.84 7.94 3.44
N PHE A 110 -1.14 6.70 3.76
CA PHE A 110 -2.46 6.30 4.25
C PHE A 110 -2.34 5.86 5.71
N PHE A 111 -3.22 6.35 6.54
CA PHE A 111 -3.26 5.98 7.96
C PHE A 111 -4.67 6.08 8.52
N GLU A 112 -4.90 5.39 9.61
CA GLU A 112 -6.15 5.50 10.34
C GLU A 112 -6.07 6.72 11.26
N ASN A 113 -7.13 7.56 11.21
CA ASN A 113 -7.18 8.76 12.06
C ASN A 113 -7.34 8.33 13.52
N PRO A 114 -6.42 8.71 14.41
CA PRO A 114 -6.48 8.30 15.82
C PRO A 114 -7.54 9.03 16.65
N ARG A 115 -8.25 10.00 16.08
CA ARG A 115 -9.27 10.79 16.80
C ARG A 115 -10.66 10.22 16.74
#